data_00d60f83b19946afdb9cadc1061df24e
#
_entry.id   00d60f83b19946afdb9cadc1061df24e
#
_cell.length_a   1.000
_cell.length_b   1.000
_cell.length_c   1.000
_cell.angle_alpha   90.00
_cell.angle_beta   90.00
_cell.angle_gamma   90.00
#
_symmetry.space_group_name_H-M   'P 1'
#
loop_
_entity.id
_entity.type
_entity.pdbx_description
1 polymer ?
#
loop_
_entity_poly.entity_id
_entity_poly.type
_entity_poly.pdbx_seq_one_letter_code
_entity_poly.pdbx_strand_id
1 'polypeptide(L)'
;LAGRKPDQQWLDQIIDTVGLRDRLKHRPSELSGGQQQRVAVARALASRPEIVFADEPTGNLDSRSSAEILGFMQRASNDLHQTIVMVTHDPVAASYADRVVFLADGRIVGDLRDPTPDTILDRMRGLDR
;
A
#
# COMPACT_ATOMS: atom_id res chain seq x y z
N LEU A 1 -2.58 18.23 6.74
CA LEU A 1 -2.22 19.59 6.38
C LEU A 1 -0.97 20.01 7.10
N ALA A 2 -0.11 20.73 6.41
CA ALA A 2 1.13 21.26 6.99
C ALA A 2 0.81 22.09 8.23
N GLY A 3 1.50 21.83 9.35
CA GLY A 3 1.32 22.55 10.60
C GLY A 3 0.39 21.88 11.60
N ARG A 4 -0.37 20.88 11.21
CA ARG A 4 -1.23 20.15 12.13
C ARG A 4 -0.42 19.05 12.83
N LYS A 5 -0.34 19.08 14.15
CA LYS A 5 0.33 18.05 14.92
C LYS A 5 -0.48 16.76 14.88
N PRO A 6 0.15 15.60 14.58
CA PRO A 6 -0.53 14.33 14.66
C PRO A 6 -0.97 14.03 16.11
N ASP A 7 -2.08 13.34 16.25
CA ASP A 7 -2.53 12.80 17.51
C ASP A 7 -1.52 11.70 17.93
N GLN A 8 -1.04 11.75 19.17
CA GLN A 8 -0.06 10.78 19.67
C GLN A 8 -0.60 9.35 19.64
N GLN A 9 -1.88 9.17 19.97
CA GLN A 9 -2.52 7.86 19.92
C GLN A 9 -2.56 7.33 18.48
N TRP A 10 -2.84 8.17 17.52
CA TRP A 10 -2.83 7.82 16.11
C TRP A 10 -1.42 7.43 15.64
N LEU A 11 -0.41 8.20 16.04
CA LEU A 11 0.98 7.87 15.72
C LEU A 11 1.39 6.52 16.29
N ASP A 12 1.02 6.23 17.53
CA ASP A 12 1.32 4.95 18.16
C ASP A 12 0.68 3.78 17.39
N GLN A 13 -0.56 3.94 16.95
CA GLN A 13 -1.24 2.95 16.14
C GLN A 13 -0.51 2.71 14.81
N ILE A 14 -0.07 3.79 14.16
CA ILE A 14 0.68 3.69 12.90
C ILE A 14 1.99 2.96 13.13
N ILE A 15 2.77 3.37 14.13
CA ILE A 15 4.08 2.79 14.42
C ILE A 15 3.95 1.29 14.70
N ASP A 16 2.96 0.90 15.48
CA ASP A 16 2.72 -0.50 15.80
C ASP A 16 2.27 -1.31 14.58
N THR A 17 1.40 -0.74 13.76
CA THR A 17 0.91 -1.38 12.54
C THR A 17 2.04 -1.58 11.53
N VAL A 18 2.92 -0.59 11.40
CA VAL A 18 4.08 -0.64 10.49
C VAL A 18 5.16 -1.58 11.00
N GLY A 19 5.22 -1.83 12.31
CA GLY A 19 6.27 -2.64 12.90
C GLY A 19 7.64 -1.96 12.95
N LEU A 20 7.66 -0.63 13.06
CA LEU A 20 8.88 0.15 13.06
C LEU A 20 9.32 0.63 14.43
N ARG A 21 8.63 0.23 15.50
CA ARG A 21 8.94 0.75 16.84
C ARG A 21 10.41 0.56 17.22
N ASP A 22 10.98 -0.59 16.88
CA ASP A 22 12.38 -0.90 17.17
C ASP A 22 13.37 -0.16 16.25
N ARG A 23 12.87 0.51 15.22
CA ARG A 23 13.67 1.18 14.20
C ARG A 23 13.54 2.69 14.21
N LEU A 24 12.84 3.25 15.19
CA LEU A 24 12.57 4.70 15.23
C LEU A 24 13.82 5.56 15.32
N LYS A 25 14.90 5.01 15.88
CA LYS A 25 16.18 5.73 16.05
C LYS A 25 17.14 5.53 14.88
N HIS A 26 16.80 4.66 13.93
CA HIS A 26 17.67 4.40 12.78
C HIS A 26 17.54 5.52 11.74
N ARG A 27 18.64 5.84 11.10
CA ARG A 27 18.64 6.75 9.95
C ARG A 27 18.02 6.03 8.76
N PRO A 28 17.42 6.77 7.81
CA PRO A 28 16.84 6.13 6.60
C PRO A 28 17.84 5.25 5.86
N SER A 29 19.13 5.65 5.83
CA SER A 29 20.19 4.88 5.17
C SER A 29 20.50 3.54 5.87
N GLU A 30 20.08 3.37 7.12
CA GLU A 30 20.30 2.15 7.88
C GLU A 30 19.17 1.13 7.71
N LEU A 31 18.10 1.52 7.00
CA LEU A 31 16.93 0.70 6.81
C LEU A 31 17.00 -0.02 5.46
N SER A 32 16.41 -1.22 5.39
CA SER A 32 16.22 -1.93 4.12
C SER A 32 15.26 -1.15 3.22
N GLY A 33 15.21 -1.51 1.93
CA GLY A 33 14.29 -0.91 0.98
C GLY A 33 12.83 -1.01 1.43
N GLY A 34 12.43 -2.18 1.95
CA GLY A 34 11.08 -2.38 2.47
C GLY A 34 10.80 -1.54 3.71
N GLN A 35 11.77 -1.42 4.60
CA GLN A 35 11.63 -0.59 5.80
C GLN A 35 11.54 0.89 5.45
N GLN A 36 12.33 1.35 4.47
CA GLN A 36 12.24 2.73 3.97
C GLN A 36 10.85 3.01 3.39
N GLN A 37 10.29 2.05 2.66
CA GLN A 37 8.95 2.18 2.08
C GLN A 37 7.88 2.23 3.17
N ARG A 38 8.02 1.43 4.23
CA ARG A 38 7.12 1.49 5.38
C ARG A 38 7.14 2.85 6.05
N VAL A 39 8.34 3.43 6.22
CA VAL A 39 8.48 4.78 6.79
C VAL A 39 7.76 5.80 5.92
N ALA A 40 7.91 5.69 4.59
CA ALA A 40 7.23 6.60 3.66
C ALA A 40 5.71 6.50 3.80
N VAL A 41 5.17 5.30 3.89
CA VAL A 41 3.72 5.10 4.06
C VAL A 41 3.28 5.60 5.44
N ALA A 42 4.06 5.34 6.49
CA ALA A 42 3.75 5.82 7.84
C ALA A 42 3.68 7.36 7.89
N ARG A 43 4.59 8.04 7.20
CA ARG A 43 4.56 9.51 7.10
C ARG A 43 3.29 9.99 6.41
N ALA A 44 2.89 9.31 5.34
CA ALA A 44 1.66 9.65 4.65
C ALA A 44 0.44 9.47 5.55
N LEU A 45 0.41 8.41 6.36
CA LEU A 45 -0.69 8.14 7.28
C LEU A 45 -0.73 9.07 8.49
N ALA A 46 0.41 9.64 8.88
CA ALA A 46 0.52 10.44 10.11
C ALA A 46 -0.41 11.66 10.13
N SER A 47 -0.70 12.25 8.96
CA SER A 47 -1.58 13.40 8.85
C SER A 47 -3.06 13.04 8.76
N ARG A 48 -3.43 11.76 8.86
CA ARG A 48 -4.80 11.25 8.69
C ARG A 48 -5.44 11.70 7.38
N PRO A 49 -4.83 11.41 6.23
CA PRO A 49 -5.43 11.79 4.95
C PRO A 49 -6.69 10.98 4.69
N GLU A 50 -7.61 11.52 3.91
CA GLU A 50 -8.80 10.77 3.50
C GLU A 50 -8.44 9.64 2.55
N ILE A 51 -7.45 9.87 1.69
CA ILE A 51 -6.98 8.88 0.70
C ILE A 51 -5.47 8.91 0.64
N VAL A 52 -4.85 7.73 0.62
CA VAL A 52 -3.42 7.57 0.36
C VAL A 52 -3.28 6.99 -1.05
N PHE A 53 -2.46 7.61 -1.88
CA PHE A 53 -2.13 7.09 -3.21
C PHE A 53 -0.75 6.45 -3.18
N ALA A 54 -0.65 5.24 -3.69
CA ALA A 54 0.59 4.49 -3.80
C ALA A 54 0.79 4.06 -5.25
N ASP A 55 1.81 4.60 -5.90
CA ASP A 55 2.12 4.31 -7.31
C ASP A 55 3.26 3.31 -7.36
N GLU A 56 2.95 2.08 -7.77
CA GLU A 56 3.91 0.97 -7.86
C GLU A 56 4.77 0.83 -6.58
N PRO A 57 4.13 0.69 -5.40
CA PRO A 57 4.87 0.78 -4.12
C PRO A 57 5.90 -0.32 -3.92
N THR A 58 5.84 -1.40 -4.68
CA THR A 58 6.74 -2.55 -4.58
C THR A 58 7.64 -2.73 -5.80
N GLY A 59 7.66 -1.74 -6.71
CA GLY A 59 8.35 -1.87 -8.00
C GLY A 59 9.84 -2.16 -7.90
N ASN A 60 10.51 -1.69 -6.85
CA ASN A 60 11.94 -1.86 -6.65
C ASN A 60 12.29 -2.81 -5.50
N LEU A 61 11.33 -3.56 -5.01
CA LEU A 61 11.51 -4.44 -3.85
C LEU A 61 11.56 -5.90 -4.27
N ASP A 62 12.30 -6.72 -3.50
CA ASP A 62 12.25 -8.16 -3.66
C ASP A 62 10.91 -8.73 -3.18
N SER A 63 10.66 -10.02 -3.43
CA SER A 63 9.37 -10.65 -3.11
C SER A 63 9.02 -10.59 -1.63
N ARG A 64 10.01 -10.76 -0.75
CA ARG A 64 9.79 -10.73 0.69
C ARG A 64 9.43 -9.33 1.18
N SER A 65 10.19 -8.33 0.74
CA SER A 65 9.94 -6.94 1.10
C SER A 65 8.62 -6.46 0.51
N SER A 66 8.29 -6.89 -0.70
CA SER A 66 7.00 -6.59 -1.33
C SER A 66 5.84 -7.14 -0.50
N ALA A 67 5.92 -8.40 -0.07
CA ALA A 67 4.88 -9.00 0.75
C ALA A 67 4.72 -8.27 2.09
N GLU A 68 5.81 -7.82 2.69
CA GLU A 68 5.77 -7.08 3.94
C GLU A 68 5.07 -5.73 3.78
N ILE A 69 5.42 -4.95 2.74
CA ILE A 69 4.81 -3.64 2.53
C ILE A 69 3.34 -3.75 2.12
N LEU A 70 3.00 -4.73 1.29
CA LEU A 70 1.61 -4.96 0.89
C LEU A 70 0.76 -5.42 2.06
N GLY A 71 1.30 -6.30 2.90
CA GLY A 71 0.63 -6.73 4.13
C GLY A 71 0.41 -5.58 5.10
N PHE A 72 1.38 -4.69 5.22
CA PHE A 72 1.22 -3.48 6.03
C PHE A 72 0.12 -2.58 5.47
N MET A 73 0.10 -2.34 4.15
CA MET A 73 -0.94 -1.53 3.53
C MET A 73 -2.33 -2.12 3.75
N GLN A 74 -2.44 -3.45 3.66
CA GLN A 74 -3.70 -4.15 3.93
C GLN A 74 -4.16 -3.96 5.37
N ARG A 75 -3.24 -4.05 6.35
CA ARG A 75 -3.55 -3.81 7.76
C ARG A 75 -3.97 -2.36 8.00
N ALA A 76 -3.30 -1.40 7.37
CA ALA A 76 -3.68 0.00 7.50
C ALA A 76 -5.11 0.24 6.99
N SER A 77 -5.47 -0.39 5.89
CA SER A 77 -6.82 -0.31 5.35
C SER A 77 -7.84 -0.93 6.30
N ASN A 78 -7.54 -2.12 6.83
CA ASN A 78 -8.50 -2.86 7.65
C ASN A 78 -8.57 -2.33 9.09
N ASP A 79 -7.42 -2.09 9.72
CA ASP A 79 -7.36 -1.77 11.15
C ASP A 79 -7.45 -0.27 11.41
N LEU A 80 -6.90 0.54 10.54
CA LEU A 80 -6.91 2.00 10.68
C LEU A 80 -8.01 2.66 9.83
N HIS A 81 -8.78 1.87 9.10
CA HIS A 81 -9.85 2.34 8.22
C HIS A 81 -9.37 3.37 7.19
N GLN A 82 -8.13 3.20 6.73
CA GLN A 82 -7.53 4.08 5.76
C GLN A 82 -7.90 3.65 4.34
N THR A 83 -8.39 4.58 3.54
CA THR A 83 -8.61 4.33 2.13
C THR A 83 -7.28 4.46 1.39
N ILE A 84 -6.86 3.41 0.71
CA ILE A 84 -5.62 3.38 -0.05
C ILE A 84 -5.95 3.04 -1.50
N VAL A 85 -5.47 3.87 -2.41
CA VAL A 85 -5.55 3.62 -3.85
C VAL A 85 -4.16 3.28 -4.33
N MET A 86 -3.97 2.06 -4.82
CA MET A 86 -2.68 1.59 -5.31
C MET A 86 -2.75 1.43 -6.83
N VAL A 87 -1.75 1.98 -7.52
CA VAL A 87 -1.59 1.77 -8.95
C VAL A 87 -0.50 0.72 -9.14
N THR A 88 -0.81 -0.36 -9.84
CA THR A 88 0.15 -1.42 -10.12
C THR A 88 -0.26 -2.20 -11.37
N HIS A 89 0.73 -2.81 -12.03
CA HIS A 89 0.49 -3.77 -13.11
C HIS A 89 0.84 -5.21 -12.67
N ASP A 90 1.16 -5.41 -11.40
CA ASP A 90 1.51 -6.72 -10.86
C ASP A 90 0.26 -7.39 -10.25
N PRO A 91 -0.18 -8.55 -10.80
CA PRO A 91 -1.36 -9.25 -10.28
C PRO A 91 -1.24 -9.67 -8.82
N VAL A 92 -0.04 -10.01 -8.36
CA VAL A 92 0.19 -10.39 -6.95
C VAL A 92 -0.03 -9.20 -6.04
N ALA A 93 0.54 -8.04 -6.38
CA ALA A 93 0.36 -6.81 -5.62
C ALA A 93 -1.12 -6.42 -5.58
N ALA A 94 -1.79 -6.45 -6.72
CA ALA A 94 -3.21 -6.08 -6.83
C ALA A 94 -4.11 -7.00 -5.99
N SER A 95 -3.73 -8.26 -5.81
CA SER A 95 -4.54 -9.22 -5.06
C SER A 95 -4.66 -8.89 -3.56
N TYR A 96 -3.83 -8.00 -3.04
CA TYR A 96 -3.93 -7.55 -1.65
C TYR A 96 -5.07 -6.55 -1.43
N ALA A 97 -5.63 -6.00 -2.50
CA ALA A 97 -6.71 -5.03 -2.41
C ALA A 97 -8.06 -5.70 -2.17
N ASP A 98 -9.01 -4.95 -1.65
CA ASP A 98 -10.40 -5.41 -1.51
C ASP A 98 -11.11 -5.38 -2.86
N ARG A 99 -10.66 -4.50 -3.75
CA ARG A 99 -11.29 -4.28 -5.04
C ARG A 99 -10.22 -3.88 -6.05
N VAL A 100 -10.31 -4.44 -7.25
CA VAL A 100 -9.42 -4.07 -8.36
C VAL A 100 -10.25 -3.46 -9.47
N VAL A 101 -9.81 -2.29 -9.94
CA VAL A 101 -10.42 -1.60 -11.08
C VAL A 101 -9.44 -1.66 -12.24
N PHE A 102 -9.90 -2.13 -13.39
CA PHE A 102 -9.07 -2.27 -14.57
C PHE A 102 -9.24 -1.05 -15.46
N LEU A 103 -8.11 -0.48 -15.87
CA LEU A 103 -8.10 0.67 -16.76
C LEU A 103 -7.44 0.30 -18.08
N ALA A 104 -8.03 0.77 -19.17
CA ALA A 104 -7.44 0.66 -20.50
C ALA A 104 -7.84 1.91 -21.31
N ASP A 105 -6.87 2.53 -21.95
CA ASP A 105 -7.09 3.73 -22.78
C ASP A 105 -7.83 4.85 -22.03
N GLY A 106 -7.49 5.02 -20.74
CA GLY A 106 -8.08 6.05 -19.90
C GLY A 106 -9.50 5.77 -19.43
N ARG A 107 -9.99 4.56 -19.61
CA ARG A 107 -11.36 4.18 -19.23
C ARG A 107 -11.37 2.99 -18.27
N ILE A 108 -12.38 2.94 -17.42
CA ILE A 108 -12.62 1.78 -16.58
C ILE A 108 -13.25 0.68 -17.44
N VAL A 109 -12.57 -0.45 -17.55
CA VAL A 109 -13.01 -1.58 -18.37
C VAL A 109 -13.35 -2.82 -17.56
N GLY A 110 -13.17 -2.79 -16.25
CA GLY A 110 -13.52 -3.92 -15.38
C GLY A 110 -13.44 -3.54 -13.92
N ASP A 111 -14.10 -4.35 -13.10
CA ASP A 111 -14.18 -4.19 -11.65
C ASP A 111 -14.26 -5.60 -11.05
N LEU A 112 -13.41 -5.89 -10.09
CA LEU A 112 -13.31 -7.21 -9.48
C LEU A 112 -13.21 -7.09 -7.98
N ARG A 113 -14.15 -7.70 -7.26
CA ARG A 113 -14.11 -7.79 -5.81
C ARG A 113 -13.52 -9.12 -5.38
N ASP A 114 -12.92 -9.13 -4.20
CA ASP A 114 -12.24 -10.32 -3.65
C ASP A 114 -11.27 -10.94 -4.66
N PRO A 115 -10.32 -10.11 -5.17
CA PRO A 115 -9.43 -10.55 -6.23
C PRO A 115 -8.43 -11.61 -5.76
N THR A 116 -8.07 -12.51 -6.68
CA THR A 116 -6.92 -13.41 -6.52
C THR A 116 -5.94 -13.13 -7.66
N PRO A 117 -4.66 -13.53 -7.53
CA PRO A 117 -3.72 -13.34 -8.63
C PRO A 117 -4.22 -13.96 -9.94
N ASP A 118 -4.84 -15.14 -9.87
CA ASP A 118 -5.34 -15.84 -11.05
C ASP A 118 -6.53 -15.10 -11.69
N THR A 119 -7.49 -14.64 -10.90
CA THR A 119 -8.65 -13.91 -11.45
C THR A 119 -8.22 -12.58 -12.06
N ILE A 120 -7.25 -11.92 -11.46
CA ILE A 120 -6.70 -10.67 -12.00
C ILE A 120 -6.01 -10.94 -13.34
N LEU A 121 -5.17 -11.97 -13.38
CA LEU A 121 -4.42 -12.32 -14.58
C LEU A 121 -5.36 -12.69 -15.73
N ASP A 122 -6.42 -13.46 -15.45
CA ASP A 122 -7.43 -13.81 -16.45
C ASP A 122 -8.11 -12.57 -17.03
N ARG A 123 -8.46 -11.61 -16.18
CA ARG A 123 -9.07 -10.35 -16.62
C ARG A 123 -8.10 -9.55 -17.48
N MET A 124 -6.83 -9.47 -17.08
CA MET A 124 -5.81 -8.77 -17.85
C MET A 124 -5.62 -9.38 -19.24
N ARG A 125 -5.61 -10.70 -19.35
CA ARG A 125 -5.52 -11.40 -20.63
C ARG A 125 -6.72 -11.08 -21.54
N GLY A 126 -7.89 -10.94 -20.96
CA GLY A 126 -9.09 -10.57 -21.70
C GLY A 126 -9.02 -9.18 -22.29
N LEU A 127 -8.26 -8.26 -21.68
CA LEU A 127 -8.13 -6.89 -22.16
C LEU A 127 -7.17 -6.79 -23.36
N ASP A 128 -6.26 -7.74 -23.52
CA ASP A 128 -5.28 -7.75 -24.61
C ASP A 128 -5.81 -8.36 -25.91
N ARG A 129 -7.06 -8.78 -25.93
CA ARG A 129 -7.69 -9.40 -27.11
C ARG A 129 -8.44 -8.39 -27.96
#